data_81f06811a83aa8a3c298b69677f5d004
#
_entry.id   81f06811a83aa8a3c298b69677f5d004
#
_cell.length_a   1.000
_cell.length_b   1.000
_cell.length_c   1.000
_cell.angle_alpha   90.00
_cell.angle_beta   90.00
_cell.angle_gamma   90.00
#
_symmetry.space_group_name_H-M   'P 1'
#
loop_
_entity.id
_entity.type
_entity.pdbx_description
1 polymer ?
#
loop_
_entity_poly.entity_id
_entity_poly.type
_entity_poly.pdbx_seq_one_letter_code
_entity_poly.pdbx_strand_id
1 'polypeptide(L)'
;KLIKENIISIISSKKNKISVVQTIAVTQPSTYRRSDNINFVPEVGSLFREIIETLDNNGEDLLADNILFRSNKLGLKSKKFIQEQRYLMSNKVINKYMWITGGVILVNPLPAVDFLTTTSVNIQMIMELSKIYEIKLTKNDAKNLSKSLLSALAKLGILKGGLSIISPALATSMTKIIISKSIQSITAGWLIRIVGLSLVEYFKNGQDWGDGGIQEVVDKIYKISKREELKLMFEIGLGHY
;
A
#
# COMPACT_ATOMS: atom_id res chain seq x y z
N LYS A 1 -1.08 48.93 3.28
CA LYS A 1 0.17 49.04 2.49
C LYS A 1 1.18 48.00 2.96
N LEU A 2 1.48 47.91 4.23
CA LEU A 2 2.48 46.97 4.82
C LEU A 2 2.15 45.49 4.54
N ILE A 3 0.89 45.07 4.63
CA ILE A 3 0.47 43.68 4.41
C ILE A 3 0.71 43.28 2.93
N LYS A 4 0.38 44.17 1.99
CA LYS A 4 0.58 43.94 0.56
C LYS A 4 2.08 43.78 0.22
N GLU A 5 2.92 44.63 0.80
CA GLU A 5 4.37 44.62 0.60
C GLU A 5 5.00 43.33 1.19
N ASN A 6 4.55 42.88 2.38
CA ASN A 6 4.99 41.64 2.98
C ASN A 6 4.57 40.38 2.17
N ILE A 7 3.32 40.37 1.69
CA ILE A 7 2.83 39.26 0.85
C ILE A 7 3.64 39.22 -0.46
N ILE A 8 3.87 40.34 -1.10
CA ILE A 8 4.67 40.43 -2.34
C ILE A 8 6.10 39.97 -2.08
N SER A 9 6.75 40.33 -0.98
CA SER A 9 8.11 39.92 -0.66
C SER A 9 8.25 38.41 -0.45
N ILE A 10 7.24 37.77 0.19
CA ILE A 10 7.22 36.31 0.41
C ILE A 10 6.98 35.56 -0.91
N ILE A 11 6.18 36.12 -1.81
CA ILE A 11 5.77 35.48 -3.06
C ILE A 11 6.79 35.72 -4.18
N SER A 12 7.49 36.86 -4.18
CA SER A 12 8.52 37.22 -5.17
C SER A 12 9.72 36.28 -5.17
N SER A 13 9.89 35.46 -4.09
CA SER A 13 10.88 34.39 -4.07
C SER A 13 10.52 33.20 -4.99
N LYS A 14 9.28 33.11 -5.46
CA LYS A 14 8.82 32.10 -6.43
C LYS A 14 8.69 32.75 -7.81
N LYS A 15 9.25 32.12 -8.82
CA LYS A 15 9.35 32.52 -10.23
C LYS A 15 8.03 32.91 -10.95
N ASN A 16 6.88 32.90 -10.28
CA ASN A 16 5.58 33.19 -10.85
C ASN A 16 5.13 34.63 -10.53
N LYS A 17 4.77 35.37 -11.55
CA LYS A 17 4.17 36.71 -11.43
C LYS A 17 2.78 36.57 -10.78
N ILE A 18 2.70 36.90 -9.50
CA ILE A 18 1.45 36.85 -8.74
C ILE A 18 0.94 38.27 -8.52
N SER A 19 -0.31 38.52 -8.92
CA SER A 19 -0.98 39.78 -8.68
C SER A 19 -1.70 39.78 -7.35
N VAL A 20 -1.56 40.87 -6.58
CA VAL A 20 -2.21 41.04 -5.26
C VAL A 20 -3.16 42.22 -5.34
N VAL A 21 -4.45 41.95 -5.26
CA VAL A 21 -5.52 42.94 -5.33
C VAL A 21 -6.22 43.10 -4.00
N GLN A 22 -6.49 44.35 -3.60
CA GLN A 22 -7.27 44.64 -2.40
C GLN A 22 -8.76 44.65 -2.76
N THR A 23 -9.58 43.98 -1.95
CA THR A 23 -11.02 43.92 -2.14
C THR A 23 -11.76 44.09 -0.82
N ILE A 24 -12.98 44.63 -0.88
CA ILE A 24 -13.94 44.68 0.23
C ILE A 24 -15.18 43.93 -0.26
N ALA A 25 -15.36 42.69 0.20
CA ALA A 25 -16.46 41.84 -0.26
C ALA A 25 -17.75 41.99 0.57
N VAL A 26 -17.64 42.32 1.84
CA VAL A 26 -18.77 42.41 2.76
C VAL A 26 -18.61 43.66 3.65
N THR A 27 -19.65 44.44 3.74
CA THR A 27 -19.76 45.50 4.75
C THR A 27 -20.27 44.90 6.05
N GLN A 28 -19.38 44.69 7.03
CA GLN A 28 -19.85 44.36 8.39
C GLN A 28 -20.28 45.65 9.10
N PRO A 29 -21.48 45.68 9.72
CA PRO A 29 -21.80 46.76 10.62
C PRO A 29 -20.78 46.73 11.76
N SER A 30 -19.94 47.75 11.86
CA SER A 30 -18.95 47.84 12.90
C SER A 30 -19.65 47.94 14.26
N THR A 31 -19.59 46.87 15.06
CA THR A 31 -19.98 46.88 16.48
C THR A 31 -18.98 47.67 17.35
N TYR A 32 -17.98 48.31 16.75
CA TYR A 32 -16.99 49.12 17.45
C TYR A 32 -17.30 50.61 17.33
N ARG A 33 -17.83 51.14 18.41
CA ARG A 33 -17.86 52.53 18.90
C ARG A 33 -17.90 53.65 17.86
N ARG A 34 -19.11 54.28 17.81
CA ARG A 34 -19.32 55.72 17.76
C ARG A 34 -18.08 56.58 17.50
N SER A 35 -17.88 57.02 16.29
CA SER A 35 -17.79 58.45 15.93
C SER A 35 -17.50 58.71 14.46
N ASP A 36 -17.27 57.74 13.60
CA ASP A 36 -17.18 58.06 12.18
C ASP A 36 -18.06 57.08 11.38
N ASN A 37 -19.10 57.64 10.73
CA ASN A 37 -19.91 56.98 9.72
C ASN A 37 -19.05 56.69 8.48
N ILE A 38 -18.09 55.78 8.59
CA ILE A 38 -17.36 55.26 7.42
C ILE A 38 -18.24 54.20 6.79
N ASN A 39 -19.06 54.58 5.81
CA ASN A 39 -19.75 53.66 4.98
C ASN A 39 -18.74 52.96 4.06
N PHE A 40 -18.31 51.75 4.43
CA PHE A 40 -17.53 50.92 3.55
C PHE A 40 -18.44 50.46 2.41
N VAL A 41 -18.18 50.94 1.21
CA VAL A 41 -18.83 50.49 0.00
C VAL A 41 -18.06 49.21 -0.45
N PRO A 42 -18.77 48.09 -0.77
CA PRO A 42 -18.13 46.94 -1.35
C PRO A 42 -17.34 47.30 -2.62
N GLU A 43 -16.07 47.01 -2.64
CA GLU A 43 -15.17 47.29 -3.78
C GLU A 43 -14.57 45.98 -4.26
N VAL A 44 -15.09 45.45 -5.37
CA VAL A 44 -14.62 44.25 -6.07
C VAL A 44 -14.21 44.52 -7.51
N GLY A 45 -14.35 45.77 -7.98
CA GLY A 45 -14.10 46.15 -9.35
C GLY A 45 -12.63 45.93 -9.75
N SER A 46 -11.68 46.20 -8.83
CA SER A 46 -10.28 45.93 -9.06
C SER A 46 -9.96 44.45 -9.23
N LEU A 47 -10.66 43.58 -8.49
CA LEU A 47 -10.53 42.14 -8.64
C LEU A 47 -11.06 41.67 -9.99
N PHE A 48 -12.25 42.13 -10.40
CA PHE A 48 -12.83 41.77 -11.70
C PHE A 48 -11.94 42.23 -12.86
N ARG A 49 -11.36 43.43 -12.78
CA ARG A 49 -10.45 43.92 -13.80
C ARG A 49 -9.23 43.02 -13.94
N GLU A 50 -8.61 42.67 -12.84
CA GLU A 50 -7.44 41.79 -12.85
C GLU A 50 -7.76 40.37 -13.36
N ILE A 51 -8.96 39.86 -13.01
CA ILE A 51 -9.40 38.57 -13.54
C ILE A 51 -9.59 38.64 -15.06
N ILE A 52 -10.25 39.65 -15.57
CA ILE A 52 -10.48 39.84 -17.02
C ILE A 52 -9.14 40.00 -17.74
N GLU A 53 -8.25 40.84 -17.25
CA GLU A 53 -6.93 41.05 -17.84
C GLU A 53 -6.08 39.74 -17.83
N THR A 54 -6.16 38.97 -16.76
CA THR A 54 -5.47 37.67 -16.67
C THR A 54 -6.04 36.66 -17.66
N LEU A 55 -7.37 36.61 -17.80
CA LEU A 55 -8.04 35.72 -18.76
C LEU A 55 -7.79 36.11 -20.23
N ASP A 56 -7.80 37.40 -20.54
CA ASP A 56 -7.51 37.89 -21.89
C ASP A 56 -6.06 37.59 -22.31
N ASN A 57 -5.10 37.75 -21.39
CA ASN A 57 -3.68 37.57 -21.71
C ASN A 57 -3.22 36.13 -21.66
N ASN A 58 -3.74 35.31 -20.73
CA ASN A 58 -3.21 33.97 -20.43
C ASN A 58 -4.29 32.91 -20.22
N GLY A 59 -5.55 33.17 -20.59
CA GLY A 59 -6.69 32.29 -20.29
C GLY A 59 -6.54 30.88 -20.86
N GLU A 60 -6.03 30.76 -22.09
CA GLU A 60 -5.83 29.46 -22.74
C GLU A 60 -4.74 28.64 -22.04
N ASP A 61 -3.62 29.26 -21.69
CA ASP A 61 -2.53 28.59 -20.97
C ASP A 61 -2.97 28.14 -19.57
N LEU A 62 -3.71 28.99 -18.85
CA LEU A 62 -4.27 28.65 -17.54
C LEU A 62 -5.28 27.51 -17.61
N LEU A 63 -6.08 27.45 -18.68
CA LEU A 63 -7.00 26.35 -18.90
C LEU A 63 -6.25 25.05 -19.19
N ALA A 64 -5.23 25.10 -20.05
CA ALA A 64 -4.40 23.95 -20.38
C ALA A 64 -3.70 23.40 -19.13
N ASP A 65 -3.09 24.26 -18.32
CA ASP A 65 -2.45 23.90 -17.06
C ASP A 65 -3.43 23.26 -16.06
N ASN A 66 -4.64 23.80 -15.96
CA ASN A 66 -5.69 23.26 -15.11
C ASN A 66 -6.13 21.86 -15.57
N ILE A 67 -6.29 21.66 -16.88
CA ILE A 67 -6.62 20.34 -17.46
C ILE A 67 -5.51 19.34 -17.15
N LEU A 68 -4.25 19.70 -17.37
CA LEU A 68 -3.09 18.84 -17.06
C LEU A 68 -3.03 18.49 -15.58
N PHE A 69 -3.20 19.46 -14.69
CA PHE A 69 -3.20 19.25 -13.24
C PHE A 69 -4.32 18.30 -12.80
N ARG A 70 -5.54 18.50 -13.32
CA ARG A 70 -6.69 17.63 -13.01
C ARG A 70 -6.50 16.22 -13.56
N SER A 71 -5.98 16.09 -14.78
CA SER A 71 -5.69 14.80 -15.41
C SER A 71 -4.64 14.02 -14.62
N ASN A 72 -3.54 14.66 -14.20
CA ASN A 72 -2.54 14.06 -13.36
C ASN A 72 -3.09 13.61 -12.01
N LYS A 73 -3.89 14.45 -11.37
CA LYS A 73 -4.55 14.11 -10.10
C LYS A 73 -5.51 12.92 -10.23
N LEU A 74 -6.26 12.86 -11.32
CA LEU A 74 -7.15 11.72 -11.61
C LEU A 74 -6.33 10.45 -11.87
N GLY A 75 -5.26 10.55 -12.66
CA GLY A 75 -4.34 9.43 -12.92
C GLY A 75 -3.74 8.84 -11.65
N LEU A 76 -3.28 9.68 -10.73
CA LEU A 76 -2.75 9.24 -9.43
C LEU A 76 -3.81 8.56 -8.56
N LYS A 77 -5.03 9.11 -8.52
CA LYS A 77 -6.15 8.49 -7.79
C LYS A 77 -6.52 7.13 -8.37
N SER A 78 -6.62 7.03 -9.70
CA SER A 78 -6.94 5.78 -10.40
C SER A 78 -5.89 4.72 -10.15
N LYS A 79 -4.60 5.09 -10.25
CA LYS A 79 -3.49 4.18 -9.96
C LYS A 79 -3.54 3.65 -8.52
N LYS A 80 -3.79 4.53 -7.55
CA LYS A 80 -3.92 4.13 -6.14
C LYS A 80 -5.10 3.17 -5.95
N PHE A 81 -6.27 3.48 -6.50
CA PHE A 81 -7.45 2.63 -6.42
C PHE A 81 -7.21 1.25 -7.03
N ILE A 82 -6.61 1.18 -8.23
CA ILE A 82 -6.27 -0.10 -8.88
C ILE A 82 -5.32 -0.92 -7.99
N GLN A 83 -4.29 -0.28 -7.41
CA GLN A 83 -3.35 -0.98 -6.54
C GLN A 83 -4.04 -1.52 -5.27
N GLU A 84 -4.93 -0.76 -4.66
CA GLU A 84 -5.72 -1.21 -3.50
C GLU A 84 -6.61 -2.41 -3.86
N GLN A 85 -7.31 -2.35 -5.00
CA GLN A 85 -8.14 -3.46 -5.47
C GLN A 85 -7.30 -4.72 -5.78
N ARG A 86 -6.18 -4.57 -6.48
CA ARG A 86 -5.25 -5.68 -6.74
C ARG A 86 -4.73 -6.32 -5.46
N TYR A 87 -4.41 -5.51 -4.46
CA TYR A 87 -3.97 -6.01 -3.15
C TYR A 87 -5.07 -6.80 -2.43
N LEU A 88 -6.30 -6.29 -2.41
CA LEU A 88 -7.45 -6.99 -1.81
C LEU A 88 -7.73 -8.33 -2.51
N MET A 89 -7.70 -8.35 -3.85
CA MET A 89 -7.88 -9.58 -4.64
C MET A 89 -6.74 -10.57 -4.38
N SER A 90 -5.51 -10.10 -4.31
CA SER A 90 -4.33 -10.93 -4.03
C SER A 90 -4.41 -11.58 -2.65
N ASN A 91 -4.84 -10.82 -1.62
CA ASN A 91 -5.04 -11.39 -0.29
C ASN A 91 -6.11 -12.50 -0.26
N LYS A 92 -7.19 -12.35 -1.04
CA LYS A 92 -8.20 -13.43 -1.17
C LYS A 92 -7.59 -14.69 -1.78
N VAL A 93 -6.78 -14.54 -2.83
CA VAL A 93 -6.07 -15.67 -3.46
C VAL A 93 -5.09 -16.30 -2.49
N ILE A 94 -4.25 -15.52 -1.83
CA ILE A 94 -3.28 -16.01 -0.85
C ILE A 94 -3.98 -16.78 0.27
N ASN A 95 -5.04 -16.22 0.86
CA ASN A 95 -5.79 -16.87 1.92
C ASN A 95 -6.42 -18.19 1.45
N LYS A 96 -6.99 -18.23 0.25
CA LYS A 96 -7.50 -19.48 -0.36
C LYS A 96 -6.41 -20.56 -0.38
N TYR A 97 -5.23 -20.24 -0.85
CA TYR A 97 -4.12 -21.19 -0.95
C TYR A 97 -3.49 -21.53 0.40
N MET A 98 -3.50 -20.64 1.36
CA MET A 98 -3.14 -20.95 2.76
C MET A 98 -4.03 -22.05 3.33
N TRP A 99 -5.34 -21.93 3.18
CA TRP A 99 -6.30 -22.93 3.68
C TRP A 99 -6.21 -24.26 2.94
N ILE A 100 -6.05 -24.24 1.60
CA ILE A 100 -5.85 -25.47 0.82
C ILE A 100 -4.57 -26.18 1.30
N THR A 101 -3.47 -25.46 1.44
CA THR A 101 -2.20 -26.02 1.88
C THR A 101 -2.29 -26.57 3.30
N GLY A 102 -2.86 -25.81 4.22
CA GLY A 102 -3.07 -26.25 5.60
C GLY A 102 -3.94 -27.50 5.68
N GLY A 103 -5.04 -27.55 4.94
CA GLY A 103 -5.93 -28.69 4.89
C GLY A 103 -5.29 -29.95 4.34
N VAL A 104 -4.53 -29.85 3.25
CA VAL A 104 -3.82 -31.01 2.66
C VAL A 104 -2.79 -31.59 3.64
N ILE A 105 -2.04 -30.77 4.36
CA ILE A 105 -1.05 -31.24 5.34
C ILE A 105 -1.69 -31.90 6.55
N LEU A 106 -2.86 -31.44 6.99
CA LEU A 106 -3.62 -32.11 8.06
C LEU A 106 -4.00 -33.55 7.69
N VAL A 107 -4.37 -33.78 6.42
CA VAL A 107 -4.76 -35.10 5.95
C VAL A 107 -3.55 -35.98 5.61
N ASN A 108 -2.52 -35.39 4.99
CA ASN A 108 -1.34 -36.10 4.53
C ASN A 108 -0.06 -35.37 4.98
N PRO A 109 0.56 -35.75 6.10
CA PRO A 109 1.70 -35.04 6.69
C PRO A 109 2.96 -35.30 5.85
N LEU A 110 3.14 -34.50 4.81
CA LEU A 110 4.42 -34.38 4.10
C LEU A 110 5.28 -33.30 4.77
N PRO A 111 6.61 -33.42 4.74
CA PRO A 111 7.47 -32.33 5.15
C PRO A 111 7.09 -31.03 4.40
N ALA A 112 6.89 -29.94 5.12
CA ALA A 112 6.39 -28.67 4.54
C ALA A 112 7.26 -28.20 3.35
N VAL A 113 8.54 -28.53 3.34
CA VAL A 113 9.48 -28.21 2.27
C VAL A 113 9.16 -29.00 1.01
N ASP A 114 8.89 -30.31 1.13
CA ASP A 114 8.56 -31.17 -0.02
C ASP A 114 7.21 -30.78 -0.60
N PHE A 115 6.26 -30.41 0.25
CA PHE A 115 4.96 -29.91 -0.20
C PHE A 115 5.08 -28.62 -1.02
N LEU A 116 5.87 -27.65 -0.56
CA LEU A 116 6.09 -26.40 -1.29
C LEU A 116 6.84 -26.60 -2.62
N THR A 117 7.73 -27.61 -2.70
CA THR A 117 8.53 -27.84 -3.91
C THR A 117 7.79 -28.65 -4.97
N THR A 118 6.92 -29.56 -4.57
CA THR A 118 6.33 -30.58 -5.48
C THR A 118 4.90 -30.26 -5.92
N THR A 119 4.20 -29.32 -5.26
CA THR A 119 2.76 -29.19 -5.52
C THR A 119 2.40 -28.19 -6.60
N SER A 120 1.46 -28.61 -7.46
CA SER A 120 0.74 -27.75 -8.41
C SER A 120 0.04 -26.55 -7.75
N VAL A 121 -0.18 -26.59 -6.43
CA VAL A 121 -0.83 -25.55 -5.61
C VAL A 121 -0.07 -24.23 -5.67
N ASN A 122 1.25 -24.24 -5.48
CA ASN A 122 2.05 -23.01 -5.57
C ASN A 122 2.05 -22.43 -6.98
N ILE A 123 2.18 -23.28 -7.98
CA ILE A 123 2.16 -22.86 -9.39
C ILE A 123 0.80 -22.23 -9.71
N GLN A 124 -0.30 -22.83 -9.25
CA GLN A 124 -1.64 -22.28 -9.44
C GLN A 124 -1.81 -20.93 -8.73
N MET A 125 -1.35 -20.80 -7.49
CA MET A 125 -1.37 -19.50 -6.76
C MET A 125 -0.60 -18.42 -7.54
N ILE A 126 0.62 -18.73 -8.01
CA ILE A 126 1.43 -17.78 -8.79
C ILE A 126 0.70 -17.37 -10.07
N MET A 127 0.10 -18.33 -10.77
CA MET A 127 -0.67 -18.06 -11.99
C MET A 127 -1.95 -17.24 -11.72
N GLU A 128 -2.64 -17.46 -10.60
CA GLU A 128 -3.81 -16.63 -10.23
C GLU A 128 -3.37 -15.21 -9.83
N LEU A 129 -2.30 -15.07 -9.06
CA LEU A 129 -1.75 -13.76 -8.70
C LEU A 129 -1.28 -12.98 -9.94
N SER A 130 -0.58 -13.63 -10.88
CA SER A 130 -0.11 -12.95 -12.09
C SER A 130 -1.26 -12.38 -12.94
N LYS A 131 -2.41 -13.06 -12.99
CA LYS A 131 -3.61 -12.57 -13.68
C LYS A 131 -4.17 -11.29 -13.07
N ILE A 132 -4.13 -11.13 -11.73
CA ILE A 132 -4.58 -9.92 -11.04
C ILE A 132 -3.74 -8.70 -11.47
N TYR A 133 -2.45 -8.92 -11.73
CA TYR A 133 -1.52 -7.89 -12.19
C TYR A 133 -1.41 -7.80 -13.73
N GLU A 134 -2.25 -8.57 -14.46
CA GLU A 134 -2.26 -8.61 -15.93
C GLU A 134 -0.92 -9.09 -16.54
N ILE A 135 -0.18 -9.91 -15.78
CA ILE A 135 1.11 -10.45 -16.19
C ILE A 135 0.90 -11.82 -16.81
N LYS A 136 1.41 -12.01 -18.03
CA LYS A 136 1.36 -13.28 -18.75
C LYS A 136 2.54 -14.14 -18.32
N LEU A 137 2.29 -15.16 -17.49
CA LEU A 137 3.27 -16.15 -17.07
C LEU A 137 2.95 -17.51 -17.69
N THR A 138 3.98 -18.25 -18.08
CA THR A 138 3.87 -19.67 -18.38
C THR A 138 3.92 -20.50 -17.10
N LYS A 139 3.48 -21.77 -17.16
CA LYS A 139 3.63 -22.69 -16.03
C LYS A 139 5.09 -22.89 -15.63
N ASN A 140 6.01 -22.82 -16.61
CA ASN A 140 7.44 -22.95 -16.36
C ASN A 140 8.00 -21.73 -15.62
N ASP A 141 7.57 -20.51 -15.98
CA ASP A 141 7.95 -19.29 -15.26
C ASP A 141 7.46 -19.34 -13.82
N ALA A 142 6.21 -19.73 -13.60
CA ALA A 142 5.64 -19.90 -12.27
C ALA A 142 6.42 -20.95 -11.44
N LYS A 143 6.84 -22.06 -12.05
CA LYS A 143 7.68 -23.06 -11.41
C LYS A 143 9.06 -22.51 -11.03
N ASN A 144 9.69 -21.73 -11.91
CA ASN A 144 10.98 -21.11 -11.66
C ASN A 144 10.88 -20.06 -10.55
N LEU A 145 9.85 -19.21 -10.55
CA LEU A 145 9.57 -18.26 -9.48
C LEU A 145 9.37 -18.97 -8.13
N SER A 146 8.60 -20.05 -8.11
CA SER A 146 8.41 -20.86 -6.90
C SER A 146 9.74 -21.37 -6.35
N LYS A 147 10.58 -21.95 -7.20
CA LYS A 147 11.91 -22.46 -6.81
C LYS A 147 12.81 -21.36 -6.27
N SER A 148 12.82 -20.18 -6.90
CA SER A 148 13.64 -19.05 -6.48
C SER A 148 13.22 -18.53 -5.12
N LEU A 149 11.91 -18.42 -4.86
CA LEU A 149 11.36 -18.01 -3.57
C LEU A 149 11.69 -19.01 -2.46
N LEU A 150 11.56 -20.31 -2.73
CA LEU A 150 11.92 -21.35 -1.78
C LEU A 150 13.41 -21.35 -1.46
N SER A 151 14.27 -21.13 -2.47
CA SER A 151 15.70 -20.97 -2.26
C SER A 151 16.01 -19.76 -1.36
N ALA A 152 15.32 -18.63 -1.57
CA ALA A 152 15.47 -17.45 -0.73
C ALA A 152 15.05 -17.73 0.72
N LEU A 153 13.89 -18.37 0.93
CA LEU A 153 13.41 -18.78 2.25
C LEU A 153 14.41 -19.73 2.97
N ALA A 154 14.99 -20.66 2.22
CA ALA A 154 16.00 -21.60 2.74
C ALA A 154 17.28 -20.88 3.16
N LYS A 155 17.80 -19.97 2.32
CA LYS A 155 19.01 -19.17 2.59
C LYS A 155 18.84 -18.26 3.80
N LEU A 156 17.65 -17.71 3.99
CA LEU A 156 17.31 -16.88 5.16
C LEU A 156 17.05 -17.69 6.43
N GLY A 157 17.10 -19.03 6.36
CA GLY A 157 16.80 -19.90 7.51
C GLY A 157 15.34 -19.94 7.92
N ILE A 158 14.44 -19.31 7.15
CA ILE A 158 13.01 -19.17 7.49
C ILE A 158 12.33 -20.55 7.49
N LEU A 159 12.73 -21.46 6.63
CA LEU A 159 12.20 -22.83 6.58
C LEU A 159 12.50 -23.62 7.88
N LYS A 160 13.65 -23.35 8.51
CA LYS A 160 14.01 -23.98 9.79
C LYS A 160 13.42 -23.24 11.00
N GLY A 161 13.34 -21.92 10.93
CA GLY A 161 12.87 -21.04 12.01
C GLY A 161 11.33 -21.02 12.16
N GLY A 162 10.59 -21.27 11.09
CA GLY A 162 9.11 -21.30 11.14
C GLY A 162 8.55 -22.34 12.10
N LEU A 163 9.26 -23.46 12.30
CA LEU A 163 8.90 -24.50 13.28
C LEU A 163 9.16 -24.07 14.75
N SER A 164 10.08 -23.15 15.00
CA SER A 164 10.48 -22.73 16.34
C SER A 164 9.59 -21.63 16.94
N ILE A 165 8.81 -20.93 16.14
CA ILE A 165 7.97 -19.80 16.59
C ILE A 165 6.71 -20.30 17.30
N ILE A 166 6.16 -21.44 16.86
CA ILE A 166 4.90 -22.00 17.35
C ILE A 166 5.11 -23.00 18.50
N SER A 167 6.31 -23.54 18.63
CA SER A 167 6.63 -24.64 19.55
C SER A 167 6.49 -24.35 21.06
N PRO A 168 6.87 -23.17 21.61
CA PRO A 168 6.85 -22.98 23.07
C PRO A 168 5.45 -22.79 23.64
N ALA A 169 4.50 -22.23 22.90
CA ALA A 169 3.18 -21.90 23.42
C ALA A 169 2.19 -23.10 23.45
N LEU A 170 2.44 -24.11 22.61
CA LEU A 170 1.54 -25.27 22.45
C LEU A 170 2.06 -26.55 23.12
N ALA A 171 3.25 -26.52 23.72
CA ALA A 171 3.91 -27.70 24.27
C ALA A 171 3.26 -28.27 25.56
N THR A 172 2.28 -27.60 26.13
CA THR A 172 1.81 -27.89 27.50
C THR A 172 0.57 -28.76 27.62
N SER A 173 -0.15 -29.14 26.56
CA SER A 173 -1.47 -29.76 26.81
C SER A 173 -2.07 -30.78 25.86
N MET A 174 -1.42 -31.36 24.83
CA MET A 174 -2.07 -32.41 24.03
C MET A 174 -1.11 -33.45 23.43
N THR A 175 -1.67 -34.65 23.12
CA THR A 175 -0.96 -35.81 22.55
C THR A 175 -0.07 -35.45 21.38
N LYS A 176 1.21 -35.79 21.48
CA LYS A 176 2.32 -35.39 20.57
C LYS A 176 2.06 -35.50 19.06
N ILE A 177 1.19 -36.40 18.63
CA ILE A 177 0.90 -36.64 17.19
C ILE A 177 -0.05 -35.60 16.60
N ILE A 178 -1.09 -35.17 17.34
CA ILE A 178 -2.07 -34.19 16.85
C ILE A 178 -1.43 -32.80 16.84
N ILE A 179 -0.63 -32.48 17.83
CA ILE A 179 0.10 -31.20 17.93
C ILE A 179 1.06 -31.04 16.76
N SER A 180 1.81 -32.09 16.39
CA SER A 180 2.78 -32.00 15.29
C SER A 180 2.12 -31.73 13.94
N LYS A 181 0.97 -32.32 13.63
CA LYS A 181 0.22 -32.09 12.39
C LYS A 181 -0.37 -30.68 12.31
N SER A 182 -0.96 -30.19 13.40
CA SER A 182 -1.53 -28.85 13.46
C SER A 182 -0.43 -27.78 13.31
N ILE A 183 0.71 -27.93 13.95
CA ILE A 183 1.87 -27.03 13.82
C ILE A 183 2.40 -27.03 12.39
N GLN A 184 2.54 -28.18 11.76
CA GLN A 184 2.99 -28.27 10.36
C GLN A 184 2.03 -27.59 9.40
N SER A 185 0.73 -27.77 9.59
CA SER A 185 -0.33 -27.14 8.79
C SER A 185 -0.29 -25.59 8.88
N ILE A 186 -0.20 -25.07 10.11
CA ILE A 186 -0.11 -23.62 10.35
C ILE A 186 1.16 -23.04 9.75
N THR A 187 2.29 -23.71 9.95
CA THR A 187 3.60 -23.29 9.42
C THR A 187 3.58 -23.25 7.89
N ALA A 188 3.00 -24.27 7.25
CA ALA A 188 2.91 -24.31 5.80
C ALA A 188 2.00 -23.21 5.23
N GLY A 189 0.84 -22.96 5.87
CA GLY A 189 -0.03 -21.86 5.51
C GLY A 189 0.69 -20.50 5.62
N TRP A 190 1.44 -20.30 6.69
CA TRP A 190 2.24 -19.09 6.90
C TRP A 190 3.35 -18.91 5.86
N LEU A 191 4.05 -19.99 5.46
CA LEU A 191 5.03 -19.96 4.38
C LEU A 191 4.37 -19.59 3.04
N ILE A 192 3.19 -20.11 2.73
CA ILE A 192 2.40 -19.73 1.55
C ILE A 192 2.08 -18.24 1.57
N ARG A 193 1.73 -17.68 2.74
CA ARG A 193 1.49 -16.24 2.88
C ARG A 193 2.72 -15.42 2.55
N ILE A 194 3.90 -15.80 3.07
CA ILE A 194 5.16 -15.10 2.76
C ILE A 194 5.46 -15.17 1.26
N VAL A 195 5.36 -16.35 0.66
CA VAL A 195 5.55 -16.54 -0.79
C VAL A 195 4.57 -15.67 -1.58
N GLY A 196 3.28 -15.72 -1.24
CA GLY A 196 2.25 -14.96 -1.93
C GLY A 196 2.45 -13.44 -1.83
N LEU A 197 2.73 -12.92 -0.64
CA LEU A 197 2.98 -11.49 -0.44
C LEU A 197 4.28 -11.01 -1.12
N SER A 198 5.32 -11.85 -1.16
CA SER A 198 6.55 -11.56 -1.90
C SER A 198 6.30 -11.46 -3.42
N LEU A 199 5.43 -12.33 -3.95
CA LEU A 199 5.00 -12.27 -5.35
C LEU A 199 4.15 -11.03 -5.64
N VAL A 200 3.28 -10.64 -4.73
CA VAL A 200 2.50 -9.39 -4.84
C VAL A 200 3.44 -8.19 -4.98
N GLU A 201 4.49 -8.12 -4.18
CA GLU A 201 5.47 -7.03 -4.27
C GLU A 201 6.23 -7.07 -5.62
N TYR A 202 6.67 -8.25 -6.05
CA TYR A 202 7.31 -8.47 -7.34
C TYR A 202 6.43 -8.03 -8.52
N PHE A 203 5.17 -8.46 -8.55
CA PHE A 203 4.24 -8.11 -9.62
C PHE A 203 3.85 -6.64 -9.61
N LYS A 204 3.65 -6.06 -8.44
CA LYS A 204 3.37 -4.62 -8.25
C LYS A 204 4.48 -3.74 -8.79
N ASN A 205 5.73 -4.19 -8.68
CA ASN A 205 6.92 -3.50 -9.17
C ASN A 205 7.29 -3.84 -10.62
N GLY A 206 6.36 -4.41 -11.40
CA GLY A 206 6.60 -4.71 -12.80
C GLY A 206 7.54 -5.90 -13.05
N GLN A 207 7.49 -6.90 -12.21
CA GLN A 207 8.35 -8.10 -12.24
C GLN A 207 9.81 -7.77 -11.88
N ASP A 208 9.99 -6.84 -10.96
CA ASP A 208 11.30 -6.46 -10.44
C ASP A 208 11.37 -6.69 -8.93
N TRP A 209 12.47 -7.30 -8.48
CA TRP A 209 12.77 -7.54 -7.07
C TRP A 209 13.45 -6.34 -6.38
N GLY A 210 13.84 -5.32 -7.15
CA GLY A 210 14.65 -4.19 -6.69
C GLY A 210 16.13 -4.55 -6.45
N ASP A 211 16.90 -3.57 -6.01
CA ASP A 211 18.36 -3.66 -5.87
C ASP A 211 18.83 -4.77 -4.90
N GLY A 212 18.08 -5.02 -3.84
CA GLY A 212 18.37 -6.07 -2.86
C GLY A 212 17.92 -7.47 -3.25
N GLY A 213 17.26 -7.59 -4.40
CA GLY A 213 16.81 -8.86 -4.98
C GLY A 213 15.74 -9.58 -4.15
N ILE A 214 15.47 -10.81 -4.56
CA ILE A 214 14.43 -11.67 -3.97
C ILE A 214 14.60 -11.88 -2.46
N GLN A 215 15.84 -11.93 -1.97
CA GLN A 215 16.13 -12.20 -0.56
C GLN A 215 15.68 -11.04 0.32
N GLU A 216 15.93 -9.79 -0.09
CA GLU A 216 15.51 -8.60 0.65
C GLU A 216 13.98 -8.51 0.71
N VAL A 217 13.28 -8.74 -0.41
CA VAL A 217 11.83 -8.73 -0.43
C VAL A 217 11.25 -9.80 0.49
N VAL A 218 11.77 -11.03 0.43
CA VAL A 218 11.32 -12.14 1.29
C VAL A 218 11.60 -11.85 2.76
N ASP A 219 12.77 -11.33 3.11
CA ASP A 219 13.11 -10.98 4.50
C ASP A 219 12.21 -9.86 5.06
N LYS A 220 11.96 -8.83 4.25
CA LYS A 220 11.04 -7.74 4.60
C LYS A 220 9.63 -8.27 4.88
N ILE A 221 9.09 -9.09 3.99
CA ILE A 221 7.74 -9.69 4.14
C ILE A 221 7.71 -10.62 5.35
N TYR A 222 8.74 -11.43 5.56
CA TYR A 222 8.87 -12.28 6.74
C TYR A 222 8.80 -11.47 8.04
N LYS A 223 9.58 -10.40 8.16
CA LYS A 223 9.61 -9.54 9.34
C LYS A 223 8.25 -8.88 9.62
N ILE A 224 7.56 -8.44 8.57
CA ILE A 224 6.22 -7.85 8.69
C ILE A 224 5.22 -8.92 9.17
N SER A 225 5.18 -10.08 8.51
CA SER A 225 4.27 -11.18 8.85
C SER A 225 4.48 -11.69 10.26
N LYS A 226 5.73 -11.81 10.72
CA LYS A 226 6.08 -12.20 12.09
C LYS A 226 5.56 -11.18 13.11
N ARG A 227 5.66 -9.88 12.82
CA ARG A 227 5.18 -8.82 13.71
C ARG A 227 3.65 -8.81 13.81
N GLU A 228 2.94 -9.04 12.70
CA GLU A 228 1.48 -9.13 12.69
C GLU A 228 0.99 -10.34 13.50
N GLU A 229 1.64 -11.49 13.36
CA GLU A 229 1.30 -12.70 14.10
C GLU A 229 1.52 -12.53 15.61
N LEU A 230 2.62 -11.93 16.02
CA LEU A 230 2.89 -11.60 17.42
C LEU A 230 1.83 -10.65 18.00
N LYS A 231 1.41 -9.63 17.25
CA LYS A 231 0.32 -8.72 17.68
C LYS A 231 -0.99 -9.47 17.91
N LEU A 232 -1.39 -10.32 16.97
CA LEU A 232 -2.59 -11.15 17.10
C LEU A 232 -2.52 -12.06 18.33
N MET A 233 -1.37 -12.69 18.60
CA MET A 233 -1.18 -13.51 19.80
C MET A 233 -1.29 -12.70 21.09
N PHE A 234 -0.75 -11.49 21.13
CA PHE A 234 -0.88 -10.58 22.27
C PHE A 234 -2.33 -10.11 22.49
N GLU A 235 -3.05 -9.78 21.42
CA GLU A 235 -4.46 -9.36 21.49
C GLU A 235 -5.37 -10.50 21.99
N ILE A 236 -5.16 -11.73 21.52
CA ILE A 236 -5.90 -12.91 21.99
C ILE A 236 -5.52 -13.24 23.43
N GLY A 237 -4.26 -13.10 23.82
CA GLY A 237 -3.79 -13.37 25.18
C GLY A 237 -4.24 -12.35 26.22
N LEU A 238 -4.48 -11.09 25.83
CA LEU A 238 -4.97 -10.03 26.71
C LEU A 238 -6.51 -9.95 26.77
N GLY A 239 -7.21 -10.62 25.86
CA GLY A 239 -8.68 -10.68 25.86
C GLY A 239 -9.31 -11.64 26.86
N HIS A 240 -8.54 -12.25 27.74
CA HIS A 240 -8.99 -13.18 28.78
C HIS A 240 -8.66 -12.71 30.23
N TYR A 241 -8.59 -11.38 30.44
CA TYR A 241 -8.59 -10.80 31.78
C TYR A 241 -9.69 -9.79 31.94
#